data_86436baabfa04a8f1b45992569bd5d36
#
_entry.id   86436baabfa04a8f1b45992569bd5d36
#
_cell.length_a   1.000
_cell.length_b   1.000
_cell.length_c   1.000
_cell.angle_alpha   90.00
_cell.angle_beta   90.00
_cell.angle_gamma   90.00
#
_symmetry.space_group_name_H-M   'P 1'
#
loop_
_entity.id
_entity.type
_entity.pdbx_description
1 polymer ?
#
loop_
_entity_poly.entity_id
_entity_poly.type
_entity_poly.pdbx_seq_one_letter_code
_entity_poly.pdbx_strand_id
1 'polypeptide(L)'
;MNDRERYLATMWYQPRDRCPLWDFGFWDETLRRWHADGLPDDVTDNAKAARFFGMDDFDISCGVLVGLVPEFKPAVVREDDQYRWQRRGDGVVEKWHKHSTTIPEPTEFLLTGRDAWPEYKKRLDPDDPARVPADYAERVAGHRDAARTYPLSIWAGSLYGVLRSWIGVQQLSLLLYDDRALVEEMVEHLAQCALVPLEKALAIAKKQGVTFDYAGMWEDICFNRGPLIAPRMFHEICGPWYRRIADLLARYGCKIVQLDCDGKIDDLLPVWFDNGVNCAFPVEIGDWADPVALRRQYGKGLLLRGGFDKHILAKGPDAIRAEVRRLAPLVEEGGFIPHCDHRVPADVPMAHYVFYVQEAKRVWGKGLANLRPMGTLKGSSK
;
A
#
# COMPACT_ATOMS: atom_id res chain seq x y z
N MET A 1 6.12 24.79 2.33
CA MET A 1 5.13 23.80 2.84
C MET A 1 5.89 22.69 3.53
N ASN A 2 5.34 22.15 4.64
CA ASN A 2 5.79 20.88 5.20
C ASN A 2 5.23 19.69 4.37
N ASP A 3 5.62 18.44 4.68
CA ASP A 3 5.24 17.28 3.88
C ASP A 3 3.73 16.99 3.96
N ARG A 4 3.08 17.21 5.13
CA ARG A 4 1.62 17.08 5.27
C ARG A 4 0.87 18.11 4.42
N GLU A 5 1.25 19.36 4.52
CA GLU A 5 0.62 20.45 3.74
C GLU A 5 0.74 20.18 2.25
N ARG A 6 1.91 19.73 1.81
CA ARG A 6 2.19 19.39 0.41
C ARG A 6 1.38 18.21 -0.05
N TYR A 7 1.30 17.13 0.75
CA TYR A 7 0.46 15.97 0.47
C TYR A 7 -1.00 16.38 0.28
N LEU A 8 -1.58 17.07 1.27
CA LEU A 8 -2.98 17.49 1.23
C LEU A 8 -3.25 18.45 0.08
N ALA A 9 -2.37 19.43 -0.15
CA ALA A 9 -2.51 20.36 -1.27
C ALA A 9 -2.46 19.62 -2.62
N THR A 10 -1.59 18.61 -2.75
CA THR A 10 -1.53 17.79 -3.97
C THR A 10 -2.81 16.99 -4.16
N MET A 11 -3.25 16.25 -3.14
CA MET A 11 -4.41 15.38 -3.24
C MET A 11 -5.72 16.15 -3.43
N TRP A 12 -5.82 17.38 -2.89
CA TRP A 12 -7.02 18.23 -3.03
C TRP A 12 -6.89 19.32 -4.09
N TYR A 13 -5.96 19.16 -5.08
CA TYR A 13 -5.80 20.08 -6.22
C TYR A 13 -5.57 21.53 -5.81
N GLN A 14 -4.94 21.76 -4.64
CA GLN A 14 -4.64 23.08 -4.14
C GLN A 14 -3.26 23.56 -4.62
N PRO A 15 -3.01 24.91 -4.63
CA PRO A 15 -1.68 25.45 -4.89
C PRO A 15 -0.64 24.86 -3.94
N ARG A 16 0.52 24.50 -4.48
CA ARG A 16 1.61 23.88 -3.73
C ARG A 16 2.97 24.33 -4.23
N ASP A 17 3.96 24.21 -3.36
CA ASP A 17 5.34 24.56 -3.69
C ASP A 17 5.96 23.59 -4.72
N ARG A 18 5.65 22.30 -4.63
CA ARG A 18 6.09 21.22 -5.53
C ARG A 18 5.23 19.97 -5.38
N CYS A 19 5.47 18.98 -6.22
CA CYS A 19 4.93 17.64 -6.01
C CYS A 19 5.63 16.97 -4.81
N PRO A 20 4.93 16.17 -4.00
CA PRO A 20 5.57 15.25 -3.06
C PRO A 20 6.53 14.33 -3.81
N LEU A 21 7.69 14.06 -3.19
CA LEU A 21 8.67 13.12 -3.70
C LEU A 21 8.69 11.91 -2.80
N TRP A 22 8.21 10.81 -3.30
CA TRP A 22 8.10 9.54 -2.57
C TRP A 22 8.32 8.37 -3.54
N ASP A 23 8.67 7.21 -3.04
CA ASP A 23 8.72 5.97 -3.83
C ASP A 23 8.24 4.78 -3.01
N PHE A 24 7.77 3.73 -3.70
CA PHE A 24 7.22 2.52 -3.09
C PHE A 24 8.31 1.66 -2.40
N GLY A 25 9.56 1.92 -2.74
CA GLY A 25 10.73 1.29 -2.15
C GLY A 25 11.48 0.37 -3.10
N PHE A 26 12.31 -0.47 -2.53
CA PHE A 26 13.29 -1.29 -3.23
C PHE A 26 13.18 -2.73 -2.78
N TRP A 27 13.49 -3.67 -3.67
CA TRP A 27 13.75 -5.03 -3.24
C TRP A 27 15.09 -5.10 -2.51
N ASP A 28 15.23 -6.02 -1.55
CA ASP A 28 16.49 -6.19 -0.80
C ASP A 28 17.67 -6.51 -1.73
N GLU A 29 17.42 -7.20 -2.83
CA GLU A 29 18.42 -7.48 -3.87
C GLU A 29 18.88 -6.20 -4.57
N THR A 30 17.98 -5.25 -4.78
CA THR A 30 18.31 -3.96 -5.37
C THR A 30 19.27 -3.18 -4.48
N LEU A 31 18.97 -3.07 -3.19
CA LEU A 31 19.84 -2.40 -2.23
C LEU A 31 21.21 -3.09 -2.12
N ARG A 32 21.23 -4.44 -2.06
CA ARG A 32 22.48 -5.21 -2.03
C ARG A 32 23.35 -4.96 -3.27
N ARG A 33 22.75 -4.96 -4.46
CA ARG A 33 23.47 -4.63 -5.69
C ARG A 33 24.01 -3.20 -5.68
N TRP A 34 23.21 -2.25 -5.22
CA TRP A 34 23.60 -0.83 -5.20
C TRP A 34 24.72 -0.52 -4.21
N HIS A 35 24.96 -1.35 -3.18
CA HIS A 35 26.16 -1.21 -2.34
C HIS A 35 27.45 -1.38 -3.14
N ALA A 36 27.45 -2.26 -4.17
CA ALA A 36 28.58 -2.38 -5.09
C ALA A 36 28.70 -1.17 -6.04
N ASP A 37 27.59 -0.47 -6.31
CA ASP A 37 27.54 0.73 -7.13
C ASP A 37 27.81 2.03 -6.34
N GLY A 38 28.12 1.93 -5.02
CA GLY A 38 28.49 3.08 -4.19
C GLY A 38 27.41 3.54 -3.19
N LEU A 39 26.29 2.82 -3.02
CA LEU A 39 25.35 3.08 -1.94
C LEU A 39 26.05 2.85 -0.58
N PRO A 40 25.94 3.77 0.41
CA PRO A 40 26.55 3.58 1.72
C PRO A 40 26.07 2.29 2.42
N ASP A 41 26.97 1.61 3.16
CA ASP A 41 26.68 0.31 3.79
C ASP A 41 25.61 0.40 4.90
N ASP A 42 25.42 1.57 5.48
CA ASP A 42 24.40 1.82 6.48
C ASP A 42 22.99 1.97 5.91
N VAL A 43 22.83 2.10 4.59
CA VAL A 43 21.53 2.14 3.89
C VAL A 43 21.06 0.70 3.65
N THR A 44 20.48 0.09 4.67
CA THR A 44 20.15 -1.34 4.70
C THR A 44 18.68 -1.67 4.51
N ASP A 45 17.80 -0.64 4.49
CA ASP A 45 16.36 -0.80 4.41
C ASP A 45 15.71 0.35 3.64
N ASN A 46 14.44 0.18 3.30
CA ASN A 46 13.68 1.16 2.52
C ASN A 46 13.58 2.54 3.21
N ALA A 47 13.46 2.59 4.54
CA ALA A 47 13.37 3.86 5.26
C ALA A 47 14.68 4.66 5.18
N LYS A 48 15.82 3.97 5.29
CA LYS A 48 17.15 4.60 5.12
C LYS A 48 17.39 5.00 3.68
N ALA A 49 16.97 4.17 2.72
CA ALA A 49 17.06 4.49 1.30
C ALA A 49 16.22 5.72 0.92
N ALA A 50 14.98 5.80 1.40
CA ALA A 50 14.13 6.96 1.20
C ALA A 50 14.80 8.26 1.71
N ARG A 51 15.37 8.22 2.92
CA ARG A 51 16.12 9.37 3.47
C ARG A 51 17.36 9.69 2.63
N PHE A 52 18.11 8.66 2.20
CA PHE A 52 19.31 8.83 1.36
C PHE A 52 18.99 9.55 0.04
N PHE A 53 17.89 9.15 -0.63
CA PHE A 53 17.46 9.79 -1.88
C PHE A 53 16.72 11.10 -1.67
N GLY A 54 16.51 11.52 -0.42
CA GLY A 54 15.86 12.80 -0.06
C GLY A 54 14.37 12.80 -0.37
N MET A 55 13.70 11.67 -0.12
CA MET A 55 12.24 11.57 -0.18
C MET A 55 11.58 12.33 0.96
N ASP A 56 10.33 12.73 0.76
CA ASP A 56 9.48 13.33 1.78
C ASP A 56 9.06 12.26 2.81
N ASP A 57 8.68 12.69 4.03
CA ASP A 57 8.18 11.78 5.04
C ASP A 57 6.76 11.33 4.69
N PHE A 58 6.61 10.04 4.46
CA PHE A 58 5.37 9.34 4.16
C PHE A 58 5.30 8.04 4.98
N ASP A 59 4.21 7.31 4.82
CA ASP A 59 3.98 5.96 5.40
C ASP A 59 4.04 5.91 6.93
N ILE A 60 3.80 7.06 7.57
CA ILE A 60 3.62 7.11 9.02
C ILE A 60 2.18 6.73 9.32
N SER A 61 2.00 5.72 10.17
CA SER A 61 0.69 5.21 10.53
C SER A 61 0.52 5.06 12.03
N CYS A 62 -0.72 5.21 12.50
CA CYS A 62 -1.11 4.94 13.87
C CYS A 62 -2.41 4.12 13.84
N GLY A 63 -2.27 2.82 13.63
CA GLY A 63 -3.38 1.91 13.42
C GLY A 63 -3.75 1.07 14.63
N VAL A 64 -4.76 0.24 14.44
CA VAL A 64 -5.29 -0.76 15.35
C VAL A 64 -5.28 -2.14 14.69
N LEU A 65 -5.55 -3.21 15.44
CA LEU A 65 -5.53 -4.56 14.90
C LEU A 65 -6.89 -4.90 14.26
N VAL A 66 -6.89 -5.06 12.94
CA VAL A 66 -8.10 -5.38 12.16
C VAL A 66 -8.10 -6.83 11.62
N GLY A 67 -7.01 -7.57 11.80
CA GLY A 67 -6.86 -8.98 11.41
C GLY A 67 -7.16 -9.97 12.53
N LEU A 68 -6.48 -11.12 12.49
CA LEU A 68 -6.60 -12.17 13.51
C LEU A 68 -6.04 -11.72 14.88
N VAL A 69 -6.80 -11.92 15.95
CA VAL A 69 -6.38 -11.64 17.34
C VAL A 69 -6.85 -12.79 18.24
N PRO A 70 -5.92 -13.54 18.89
CA PRO A 70 -4.47 -13.55 18.58
C PRO A 70 -4.17 -14.22 17.25
N GLU A 71 -3.03 -13.89 16.66
CA GLU A 71 -2.53 -14.64 15.51
C GLU A 71 -2.20 -16.10 15.86
N PHE A 72 -2.07 -16.94 14.83
CA PHE A 72 -1.49 -18.27 14.99
C PHE A 72 -0.01 -18.16 15.37
N LYS A 73 0.48 -19.11 16.15
CA LYS A 73 1.90 -19.12 16.51
C LYS A 73 2.77 -19.40 15.28
N PRO A 74 3.65 -18.48 14.88
CA PRO A 74 4.62 -18.74 13.82
C PRO A 74 5.54 -19.91 14.18
N ALA A 75 5.87 -20.76 13.20
CA ALA A 75 6.73 -21.91 13.41
C ALA A 75 7.40 -22.34 12.13
N VAL A 76 8.66 -22.78 12.22
CA VAL A 76 9.30 -23.53 11.13
C VAL A 76 8.70 -24.93 11.13
N VAL A 77 8.04 -25.31 10.02
CA VAL A 77 7.34 -26.58 9.86
C VAL A 77 8.30 -27.64 9.31
N ARG A 78 9.13 -27.22 8.37
CA ARG A 78 10.13 -28.06 7.69
C ARG A 78 11.28 -27.20 7.19
N GLU A 79 12.45 -27.78 7.08
CA GLU A 79 13.63 -27.12 6.53
C GLU A 79 14.53 -28.15 5.85
N ASP A 80 15.13 -27.79 4.71
CA ASP A 80 16.21 -28.51 4.04
C ASP A 80 17.37 -27.56 3.68
N ASP A 81 18.33 -27.97 2.89
CA ASP A 81 19.50 -27.16 2.56
C ASP A 81 19.15 -25.89 1.75
N GLN A 82 18.12 -25.93 0.94
CA GLN A 82 17.75 -24.84 0.03
C GLN A 82 16.52 -24.05 0.49
N TYR A 83 15.58 -24.70 1.20
CA TYR A 83 14.29 -24.12 1.53
C TYR A 83 13.96 -24.24 3.01
N ARG A 84 13.11 -23.29 3.45
CA ARG A 84 12.44 -23.30 4.75
C ARG A 84 10.95 -23.15 4.54
N TRP A 85 10.15 -24.02 5.16
CA TRP A 85 8.69 -23.89 5.24
C TRP A 85 8.34 -23.32 6.61
N GLN A 86 7.71 -22.19 6.61
CA GLN A 86 7.37 -21.47 7.83
C GLN A 86 5.89 -21.14 7.85
N ARG A 87 5.21 -21.52 8.95
CA ARG A 87 3.86 -21.06 9.21
C ARG A 87 3.90 -19.62 9.69
N ARG A 88 3.07 -18.77 9.09
CA ARG A 88 2.89 -17.38 9.45
C ARG A 88 1.84 -17.23 10.55
N GLY A 89 1.66 -15.98 11.05
CA GLY A 89 0.63 -15.61 12.02
C GLY A 89 -0.81 -15.75 11.50
N ASP A 90 -1.02 -15.82 10.21
CA ASP A 90 -2.31 -16.10 9.57
C ASP A 90 -2.61 -17.58 9.35
N GLY A 91 -1.69 -18.48 9.72
CA GLY A 91 -1.84 -19.92 9.59
C GLY A 91 -1.34 -20.50 8.27
N VAL A 92 -0.99 -19.68 7.29
CA VAL A 92 -0.46 -20.13 6.00
C VAL A 92 0.97 -20.60 6.15
N VAL A 93 1.33 -21.71 5.53
CA VAL A 93 2.70 -22.19 5.42
C VAL A 93 3.30 -21.73 4.10
N GLU A 94 4.39 -20.99 4.20
CA GLU A 94 5.13 -20.49 3.05
C GLU A 94 6.49 -21.19 2.92
N LYS A 95 6.87 -21.47 1.67
CA LYS A 95 8.17 -21.97 1.28
C LYS A 95 9.08 -20.81 0.93
N TRP A 96 10.14 -20.62 1.69
CA TRP A 96 11.16 -19.61 1.52
C TRP A 96 12.42 -20.20 0.92
N HIS A 97 13.01 -19.53 -0.06
CA HIS A 97 14.34 -19.86 -0.54
C HIS A 97 15.39 -19.23 0.39
N LYS A 98 16.29 -20.03 0.98
CA LYS A 98 17.27 -19.54 1.98
C LYS A 98 18.31 -18.56 1.41
N HIS A 99 18.57 -18.62 0.12
CA HIS A 99 19.63 -17.88 -0.55
C HIS A 99 19.13 -16.86 -1.57
N SER A 100 17.82 -16.63 -1.62
CA SER A 100 17.18 -15.67 -2.53
C SER A 100 16.11 -14.89 -1.79
N THR A 101 15.85 -13.66 -2.22
CA THR A 101 14.78 -12.79 -1.68
C THR A 101 13.54 -12.78 -2.56
N THR A 102 13.27 -13.88 -3.25
CA THR A 102 12.00 -14.05 -4.00
C THR A 102 10.81 -14.03 -3.04
N ILE A 103 9.64 -13.64 -3.57
CA ILE A 103 8.39 -13.74 -2.82
C ILE A 103 8.18 -15.21 -2.42
N PRO A 104 7.91 -15.50 -1.13
CA PRO A 104 7.69 -16.86 -0.67
C PRO A 104 6.46 -17.47 -1.32
N GLU A 105 6.51 -18.77 -1.59
CA GLU A 105 5.43 -19.55 -2.18
C GLU A 105 4.51 -20.09 -1.08
N PRO A 106 3.21 -19.70 -1.01
CA PRO A 106 2.26 -20.35 -0.10
C PRO A 106 2.01 -21.79 -0.55
N THR A 107 2.20 -22.75 0.37
CA THR A 107 2.13 -24.18 0.08
C THR A 107 1.04 -24.93 0.83
N GLU A 108 0.68 -24.46 2.03
CA GLU A 108 -0.37 -25.09 2.85
C GLU A 108 -1.24 -24.01 3.49
N PHE A 109 -2.55 -24.26 3.50
CA PHE A 109 -3.54 -23.36 4.05
C PHE A 109 -4.30 -24.06 5.17
N LEU A 110 -4.40 -23.44 6.36
CA LEU A 110 -5.21 -23.98 7.45
C LEU A 110 -6.71 -23.74 7.21
N LEU A 111 -7.08 -22.65 6.56
CA LEU A 111 -8.46 -22.34 6.23
C LEU A 111 -8.86 -23.03 4.92
N THR A 112 -9.32 -24.25 5.03
CA THR A 112 -9.68 -25.08 3.87
C THR A 112 -11.18 -25.03 3.51
N GLY A 113 -12.00 -24.46 4.38
CA GLY A 113 -13.46 -24.37 4.18
C GLY A 113 -14.21 -24.25 5.50
N ARG A 114 -15.49 -24.64 5.49
CA ARG A 114 -16.43 -24.47 6.61
C ARG A 114 -15.96 -25.15 7.91
N ASP A 115 -15.37 -26.33 7.82
CA ASP A 115 -14.92 -27.07 9.02
C ASP A 115 -13.74 -26.40 9.73
N ALA A 116 -12.88 -25.69 8.98
CA ALA A 116 -11.74 -24.96 9.52
C ALA A 116 -12.11 -23.54 9.98
N TRP A 117 -13.24 -22.99 9.51
CA TRP A 117 -13.66 -21.63 9.78
C TRP A 117 -13.81 -21.28 11.27
N PRO A 118 -14.37 -22.13 12.15
CA PRO A 118 -14.50 -21.83 13.58
C PRO A 118 -13.16 -21.46 14.25
N GLU A 119 -12.05 -22.00 13.77
CA GLU A 119 -10.71 -21.72 14.30
C GLU A 119 -10.23 -20.30 13.95
N TYR A 120 -10.64 -19.79 12.79
CA TYR A 120 -10.40 -18.40 12.39
C TYR A 120 -11.42 -17.44 13.02
N LYS A 121 -12.70 -17.81 13.00
CA LYS A 121 -13.80 -17.00 13.50
C LYS A 121 -13.59 -16.56 14.96
N LYS A 122 -13.13 -17.46 15.84
CA LYS A 122 -12.85 -17.11 17.24
C LYS A 122 -11.73 -16.08 17.43
N ARG A 123 -10.90 -15.84 16.38
CA ARG A 123 -9.86 -14.81 16.34
C ARG A 123 -10.33 -13.52 15.68
N LEU A 124 -11.57 -13.51 15.20
CA LEU A 124 -12.22 -12.39 14.55
C LEU A 124 -13.38 -11.86 15.41
N ASP A 125 -13.16 -11.77 16.72
CA ASP A 125 -14.04 -11.06 17.63
C ASP A 125 -13.76 -9.54 17.49
N PRO A 126 -14.70 -8.73 16.99
CA PRO A 126 -14.49 -7.29 16.81
C PRO A 126 -14.36 -6.52 18.12
N ASP A 127 -14.84 -7.07 19.23
CA ASP A 127 -14.82 -6.45 20.55
C ASP A 127 -13.61 -6.87 21.41
N ASP A 128 -12.72 -7.72 20.90
CA ASP A 128 -11.51 -8.10 21.62
C ASP A 128 -10.72 -6.83 22.02
N PRO A 129 -10.46 -6.62 23.32
CA PRO A 129 -9.80 -5.40 23.81
C PRO A 129 -8.38 -5.22 23.29
N ALA A 130 -7.71 -6.30 22.87
CA ALA A 130 -6.37 -6.22 22.29
C ALA A 130 -6.35 -5.51 20.92
N ARG A 131 -7.51 -5.36 20.24
CA ARG A 131 -7.58 -4.69 18.94
C ARG A 131 -7.22 -3.22 19.01
N VAL A 132 -7.58 -2.54 20.09
CA VAL A 132 -7.18 -1.17 20.37
C VAL A 132 -6.23 -1.21 21.56
N PRO A 133 -4.91 -1.07 21.36
CA PRO A 133 -3.93 -1.15 22.43
C PRO A 133 -4.24 -0.18 23.58
N ALA A 134 -3.97 -0.58 24.83
CA ALA A 134 -4.28 0.24 26.00
C ALA A 134 -3.56 1.60 25.98
N ASP A 135 -2.38 1.67 25.37
CA ASP A 135 -1.57 2.87 25.18
C ASP A 135 -1.94 3.68 23.93
N TYR A 136 -3.00 3.28 23.18
CA TYR A 136 -3.35 3.90 21.92
C TYR A 136 -3.59 5.41 22.01
N ALA A 137 -4.22 5.86 23.10
CA ALA A 137 -4.47 7.28 23.34
C ALA A 137 -3.16 8.09 23.46
N GLU A 138 -2.14 7.52 24.11
CA GLU A 138 -0.81 8.12 24.24
C GLU A 138 -0.07 8.12 22.89
N ARG A 139 -0.06 6.98 22.22
CA ARG A 139 0.57 6.84 20.90
C ARG A 139 0.00 7.83 19.89
N VAL A 140 -1.32 7.90 19.75
CA VAL A 140 -1.96 8.80 18.80
C VAL A 140 -1.79 10.28 19.18
N ALA A 141 -1.71 10.61 20.48
CA ALA A 141 -1.46 11.98 20.94
C ALA A 141 -0.10 12.54 20.48
N GLY A 142 0.87 11.67 20.16
CA GLY A 142 2.14 12.07 19.54
C GLY A 142 1.99 12.66 18.12
N HIS A 143 0.82 12.50 17.49
CA HIS A 143 0.53 12.92 16.12
C HIS A 143 -0.48 14.07 16.01
N ARG A 144 -0.57 14.95 17.04
CA ARG A 144 -1.53 16.06 17.03
C ARG A 144 -1.41 16.93 15.79
N ASP A 145 -2.54 17.31 15.22
CA ASP A 145 -2.62 18.09 13.97
C ASP A 145 -1.89 19.42 14.05
N ALA A 146 -1.91 20.07 15.22
CA ALA A 146 -1.29 21.39 15.44
C ALA A 146 0.25 21.37 15.31
N ALA A 147 0.90 20.22 15.48
CA ALA A 147 2.36 20.10 15.47
C ALA A 147 2.90 19.18 14.36
N ARG A 148 2.02 18.40 13.73
CA ARG A 148 2.41 17.39 12.75
C ARG A 148 2.78 18.00 11.39
N THR A 149 3.93 17.59 10.87
CA THR A 149 4.48 18.06 9.59
C THR A 149 4.45 17.02 8.47
N TYR A 150 3.96 15.81 8.72
CA TYR A 150 3.89 14.66 7.81
C TYR A 150 2.46 14.12 7.70
N PRO A 151 2.07 13.51 6.59
CA PRO A 151 0.79 12.83 6.47
C PRO A 151 0.73 11.60 7.39
N LEU A 152 -0.43 11.39 8.02
CA LEU A 152 -0.70 10.27 8.92
C LEU A 152 -1.79 9.39 8.36
N SER A 153 -1.52 8.10 8.31
CA SER A 153 -2.48 7.10 7.84
C SER A 153 -3.04 6.23 8.97
N ILE A 154 -4.18 5.61 8.67
CA ILE A 154 -4.74 4.52 9.45
C ILE A 154 -5.01 3.33 8.53
N TRP A 155 -4.70 2.12 8.99
CA TRP A 155 -4.99 0.91 8.26
C TRP A 155 -6.45 0.50 8.46
N ALA A 156 -7.20 0.33 7.37
CA ALA A 156 -8.63 0.01 7.38
C ALA A 156 -8.93 -1.44 6.95
N GLY A 157 -7.90 -2.25 6.68
CA GLY A 157 -8.02 -3.68 6.48
C GLY A 157 -8.05 -4.13 5.02
N SER A 158 -8.44 -5.39 4.85
CA SER A 158 -8.67 -6.07 3.58
C SER A 158 -9.83 -7.04 3.79
N LEU A 159 -10.66 -7.21 2.79
CA LEU A 159 -11.83 -8.08 2.91
C LEU A 159 -11.66 -9.37 2.09
N TYR A 160 -11.57 -9.26 0.78
CA TYR A 160 -11.43 -10.42 -0.09
C TYR A 160 -9.96 -10.84 -0.29
N GLY A 161 -9.05 -9.88 -0.36
CA GLY A 161 -7.63 -10.13 -0.55
C GLY A 161 -7.00 -10.92 0.59
N VAL A 162 -7.39 -10.63 1.83
CA VAL A 162 -6.93 -11.41 2.99
C VAL A 162 -7.46 -12.85 2.95
N LEU A 163 -8.70 -13.07 2.49
CA LEU A 163 -9.25 -14.42 2.31
C LEU A 163 -8.50 -15.17 1.20
N ARG A 164 -8.17 -14.49 0.10
CA ARG A 164 -7.31 -15.04 -0.95
C ARG A 164 -5.97 -15.53 -0.38
N SER A 165 -5.40 -14.78 0.55
CA SER A 165 -4.14 -15.16 1.19
C SER A 165 -4.30 -16.33 2.17
N TRP A 166 -5.41 -16.42 2.92
CA TRP A 166 -5.62 -17.48 3.94
C TRP A 166 -6.10 -18.80 3.38
N ILE A 167 -6.82 -18.77 2.26
CA ILE A 167 -7.49 -19.94 1.65
C ILE A 167 -6.76 -20.41 0.40
N GLY A 168 -6.05 -19.48 -0.27
CA GLY A 168 -5.49 -19.69 -1.59
C GLY A 168 -6.49 -19.40 -2.71
N VAL A 169 -5.96 -18.97 -3.86
CA VAL A 169 -6.76 -18.51 -5.01
C VAL A 169 -7.73 -19.58 -5.49
N GLN A 170 -7.24 -20.80 -5.69
CA GLN A 170 -8.05 -21.88 -6.25
C GLN A 170 -9.23 -22.23 -5.33
N GLN A 171 -8.95 -22.48 -4.06
CA GLN A 171 -9.98 -22.90 -3.12
C GLN A 171 -11.01 -21.79 -2.86
N LEU A 172 -10.57 -20.52 -2.74
CA LEU A 172 -11.50 -19.41 -2.58
C LEU A 172 -12.40 -19.24 -3.82
N SER A 173 -11.85 -19.43 -5.02
CA SER A 173 -12.64 -19.39 -6.25
C SER A 173 -13.72 -20.49 -6.30
N LEU A 174 -13.43 -21.68 -5.79
CA LEU A 174 -14.42 -22.76 -5.69
C LEU A 174 -15.49 -22.43 -4.63
N LEU A 175 -15.08 -21.93 -3.46
CA LEU A 175 -16.02 -21.56 -2.39
C LEU A 175 -17.03 -20.51 -2.79
N LEU A 176 -16.71 -19.60 -3.72
CA LEU A 176 -17.66 -18.62 -4.26
C LEU A 176 -18.89 -19.28 -4.92
N TYR A 177 -18.76 -20.51 -5.39
CA TYR A 177 -19.85 -21.25 -6.05
C TYR A 177 -20.38 -22.38 -5.16
N ASP A 178 -19.52 -23.07 -4.43
CA ASP A 178 -19.89 -24.25 -3.64
C ASP A 178 -20.46 -23.86 -2.27
N ASP A 179 -19.96 -22.77 -1.66
CA ASP A 179 -20.39 -22.29 -0.33
C ASP A 179 -20.24 -20.77 -0.23
N ARG A 180 -20.95 -20.05 -1.07
CA ARG A 180 -20.95 -18.58 -1.11
C ARG A 180 -21.33 -17.97 0.27
N ALA A 181 -22.25 -18.59 0.97
CA ALA A 181 -22.68 -18.13 2.31
C ALA A 181 -21.50 -18.12 3.30
N LEU A 182 -20.57 -19.05 3.21
CA LEU A 182 -19.35 -19.05 4.01
C LEU A 182 -18.45 -17.87 3.67
N VAL A 183 -18.27 -17.57 2.38
CA VAL A 183 -17.45 -16.41 1.95
C VAL A 183 -18.06 -15.11 2.44
N GLU A 184 -19.38 -14.95 2.33
CA GLU A 184 -20.10 -13.78 2.85
C GLU A 184 -19.95 -13.65 4.36
N GLU A 185 -20.06 -14.74 5.12
CA GLU A 185 -19.83 -14.77 6.57
C GLU A 185 -18.39 -14.37 6.94
N MET A 186 -17.40 -14.86 6.22
CA MET A 186 -15.99 -14.50 6.42
C MET A 186 -15.74 -13.00 6.18
N VAL A 187 -16.26 -12.46 5.07
CA VAL A 187 -16.15 -11.03 4.73
C VAL A 187 -16.84 -10.17 5.78
N GLU A 188 -18.02 -10.56 6.27
CA GLU A 188 -18.72 -9.86 7.34
C GLU A 188 -17.88 -9.78 8.62
N HIS A 189 -17.29 -10.90 9.06
CA HIS A 189 -16.43 -10.90 10.26
C HIS A 189 -15.20 -10.01 10.10
N LEU A 190 -14.54 -10.07 8.94
CA LEU A 190 -13.41 -9.18 8.63
C LEU A 190 -13.84 -7.70 8.64
N ALA A 191 -14.97 -7.40 8.03
CA ALA A 191 -15.50 -6.04 8.00
C ALA A 191 -15.86 -5.51 9.40
N GLN A 192 -16.44 -6.34 10.27
CA GLN A 192 -16.72 -5.98 11.67
C GLN A 192 -15.41 -5.76 12.45
N CYS A 193 -14.39 -6.61 12.22
CA CYS A 193 -13.05 -6.45 12.81
C CYS A 193 -12.31 -5.22 12.29
N ALA A 194 -12.71 -4.66 11.14
CA ALA A 194 -12.25 -3.35 10.70
C ALA A 194 -13.08 -2.23 11.35
N LEU A 195 -14.41 -2.26 11.23
CA LEU A 195 -15.31 -1.18 11.64
C LEU A 195 -15.25 -0.87 13.12
N VAL A 196 -15.37 -1.88 13.99
CA VAL A 196 -15.50 -1.67 15.44
C VAL A 196 -14.23 -1.07 16.06
N PRO A 197 -13.02 -1.65 15.87
CA PRO A 197 -11.80 -1.04 16.41
C PRO A 197 -11.44 0.27 15.74
N LEU A 198 -11.72 0.46 14.43
CA LEU A 198 -11.52 1.73 13.75
C LEU A 198 -12.38 2.83 14.38
N GLU A 199 -13.66 2.60 14.65
CA GLU A 199 -14.52 3.61 15.26
C GLU A 199 -14.02 4.02 16.65
N LYS A 200 -13.61 3.03 17.47
CA LYS A 200 -12.99 3.27 18.79
C LYS A 200 -11.69 4.12 18.63
N ALA A 201 -10.82 3.74 17.69
CA ALA A 201 -9.55 4.43 17.43
C ALA A 201 -9.75 5.87 16.93
N LEU A 202 -10.65 6.07 15.97
CA LEU A 202 -10.97 7.38 15.41
C LEU A 202 -11.59 8.31 16.47
N ALA A 203 -12.44 7.78 17.35
CA ALA A 203 -13.00 8.54 18.46
C ALA A 203 -11.93 8.97 19.47
N ILE A 204 -10.97 8.10 19.77
CA ILE A 204 -9.82 8.43 20.64
C ILE A 204 -8.94 9.48 19.95
N ALA A 205 -8.59 9.29 18.68
CA ALA A 205 -7.78 10.23 17.92
C ALA A 205 -8.40 11.63 17.88
N LYS A 206 -9.70 11.73 17.62
CA LYS A 206 -10.44 12.99 17.64
C LYS A 206 -10.35 13.70 18.99
N LYS A 207 -10.47 12.96 20.10
CA LYS A 207 -10.31 13.53 21.47
C LYS A 207 -8.89 14.05 21.72
N GLN A 208 -7.88 13.46 21.06
CA GLN A 208 -6.48 13.88 21.14
C GLN A 208 -6.11 14.99 20.14
N GLY A 209 -7.07 15.47 19.33
CA GLY A 209 -6.82 16.51 18.32
C GLY A 209 -6.03 15.98 17.12
N VAL A 210 -6.31 14.73 16.72
CA VAL A 210 -5.66 14.04 15.59
C VAL A 210 -6.71 13.66 14.55
N THR A 211 -6.45 14.02 13.29
CA THR A 211 -7.19 13.60 12.11
C THR A 211 -6.26 12.79 11.21
N PHE A 212 -6.69 11.64 10.74
CA PHE A 212 -5.94 10.88 9.75
C PHE A 212 -6.11 11.51 8.36
N ASP A 213 -4.99 11.66 7.64
CA ASP A 213 -4.99 12.30 6.32
C ASP A 213 -5.47 11.33 5.23
N TYR A 214 -5.21 10.02 5.40
CA TYR A 214 -5.74 8.97 4.55
C TYR A 214 -5.90 7.64 5.30
N ALA A 215 -6.74 6.77 4.78
CA ALA A 215 -6.83 5.38 5.20
C ALA A 215 -6.29 4.46 4.10
N GLY A 216 -5.52 3.45 4.48
CA GLY A 216 -5.04 2.41 3.58
C GLY A 216 -5.88 1.15 3.69
N MET A 217 -6.22 0.55 2.55
CA MET A 217 -6.77 -0.80 2.40
C MET A 217 -5.93 -1.58 1.40
N TRP A 218 -6.03 -2.92 1.42
CA TRP A 218 -5.29 -3.79 0.52
C TRP A 218 -6.17 -4.94 0.04
N GLU A 219 -6.10 -5.27 -1.25
CA GLU A 219 -6.80 -6.44 -1.80
C GLU A 219 -5.89 -7.34 -2.62
N ASP A 220 -5.08 -6.77 -3.54
CA ASP A 220 -4.14 -7.51 -4.40
C ASP A 220 -4.80 -8.73 -5.06
N ILE A 221 -5.94 -8.50 -5.70
CA ILE A 221 -6.82 -9.51 -6.30
C ILE A 221 -6.94 -9.36 -7.82
N CYS A 222 -6.05 -8.58 -8.41
CA CYS A 222 -5.96 -8.43 -9.85
C CYS A 222 -4.63 -8.97 -10.36
N PHE A 223 -4.69 -9.67 -11.50
CA PHE A 223 -3.52 -10.10 -12.25
C PHE A 223 -3.41 -9.31 -13.57
N ASN A 224 -2.42 -9.65 -14.39
CA ASN A 224 -2.21 -9.04 -15.70
C ASN A 224 -3.37 -9.27 -16.70
N ARG A 225 -4.30 -10.18 -16.41
CA ARG A 225 -5.48 -10.48 -17.26
C ARG A 225 -6.81 -10.04 -16.64
N GLY A 226 -6.79 -9.51 -15.43
CA GLY A 226 -7.98 -9.04 -14.72
C GLY A 226 -8.12 -9.62 -13.31
N PRO A 227 -9.27 -9.36 -12.69
CA PRO A 227 -9.52 -9.73 -11.30
C PRO A 227 -9.78 -11.23 -11.11
N LEU A 228 -9.47 -11.71 -9.88
CA LEU A 228 -9.71 -13.08 -9.42
C LEU A 228 -11.19 -13.36 -9.05
N ILE A 229 -11.99 -12.32 -9.00
CA ILE A 229 -13.42 -12.38 -8.69
C ILE A 229 -14.18 -11.52 -9.69
N ALA A 230 -15.34 -11.97 -10.13
CA ALA A 230 -16.19 -11.16 -10.99
C ALA A 230 -16.57 -9.85 -10.28
N PRO A 231 -16.47 -8.68 -10.94
CA PRO A 231 -16.76 -7.37 -10.34
C PRO A 231 -18.13 -7.31 -9.67
N ARG A 232 -19.14 -7.91 -10.28
CA ARG A 232 -20.48 -8.01 -9.70
C ARG A 232 -20.48 -8.78 -8.38
N MET A 233 -19.79 -9.91 -8.31
CA MET A 233 -19.71 -10.69 -7.06
C MET A 233 -18.98 -9.93 -5.97
N PHE A 234 -17.88 -9.27 -6.32
CA PHE A 234 -17.16 -8.41 -5.37
C PHE A 234 -18.06 -7.29 -4.85
N HIS A 235 -18.81 -6.64 -5.73
CA HIS A 235 -19.77 -5.59 -5.34
C HIS A 235 -20.83 -6.13 -4.36
N GLU A 236 -21.41 -7.28 -4.68
CA GLU A 236 -22.45 -7.90 -3.83
C GLU A 236 -21.94 -8.31 -2.45
N ILE A 237 -20.72 -8.86 -2.38
CA ILE A 237 -20.14 -9.43 -1.14
C ILE A 237 -19.40 -8.36 -0.33
N CYS A 238 -18.55 -7.55 -0.97
CA CYS A 238 -17.65 -6.62 -0.30
C CYS A 238 -18.11 -5.16 -0.36
N GLY A 239 -18.81 -4.74 -1.44
CA GLY A 239 -19.17 -3.35 -1.71
C GLY A 239 -19.87 -2.65 -0.55
N PRO A 240 -20.95 -3.22 0.07
CA PRO A 240 -21.63 -2.59 1.20
C PRO A 240 -20.73 -2.34 2.41
N TRP A 241 -19.75 -3.21 2.64
CA TRP A 241 -18.78 -3.08 3.73
C TRP A 241 -17.76 -1.99 3.44
N TYR A 242 -17.28 -1.90 2.20
CA TYR A 242 -16.42 -0.79 1.76
C TYR A 242 -17.09 0.56 1.98
N ARG A 243 -18.37 0.68 1.58
CA ARG A 243 -19.14 1.90 1.80
C ARG A 243 -19.22 2.26 3.28
N ARG A 244 -19.54 1.30 4.14
CA ARG A 244 -19.63 1.52 5.59
C ARG A 244 -18.28 1.96 6.19
N ILE A 245 -17.17 1.36 5.76
CA ILE A 245 -15.82 1.74 6.20
C ILE A 245 -15.49 3.16 5.74
N ALA A 246 -15.74 3.49 4.48
CA ALA A 246 -15.50 4.82 3.92
C ALA A 246 -16.34 5.90 4.62
N ASP A 247 -17.62 5.63 4.88
CA ASP A 247 -18.52 6.54 5.58
C ASP A 247 -18.09 6.74 7.04
N LEU A 248 -17.62 5.69 7.71
CA LEU A 248 -17.04 5.79 9.05
C LEU A 248 -15.82 6.72 9.05
N LEU A 249 -14.86 6.49 8.16
CA LEU A 249 -13.66 7.31 8.02
C LEU A 249 -14.00 8.78 7.74
N ALA A 250 -14.94 9.03 6.83
CA ALA A 250 -15.38 10.37 6.46
C ALA A 250 -16.02 11.13 7.64
N ARG A 251 -16.80 10.47 8.50
CA ARG A 251 -17.38 11.07 9.72
C ARG A 251 -16.33 11.60 10.69
N TYR A 252 -15.12 11.04 10.67
CA TYR A 252 -13.99 11.47 11.48
C TYR A 252 -12.97 12.33 10.71
N GLY A 253 -13.31 12.78 9.48
CA GLY A 253 -12.49 13.70 8.70
C GLY A 253 -11.45 13.04 7.79
N CYS A 254 -11.28 11.71 7.83
CA CYS A 254 -10.43 10.96 6.93
C CYS A 254 -11.18 10.73 5.60
N LYS A 255 -10.86 11.53 4.58
CA LYS A 255 -11.61 11.57 3.31
C LYS A 255 -10.92 10.87 2.15
N ILE A 256 -9.66 10.47 2.32
CA ILE A 256 -8.91 9.73 1.30
C ILE A 256 -8.89 8.26 1.73
N VAL A 257 -9.51 7.40 0.95
CA VAL A 257 -9.48 5.96 1.10
C VAL A 257 -8.66 5.39 -0.05
N GLN A 258 -7.44 4.98 0.26
CA GLN A 258 -6.50 4.41 -0.68
C GLN A 258 -6.64 2.89 -0.68
N LEU A 259 -6.71 2.31 -1.86
CA LEU A 259 -6.67 0.86 -2.04
C LEU A 259 -5.39 0.45 -2.77
N ASP A 260 -4.65 -0.43 -2.13
CA ASP A 260 -3.47 -1.09 -2.68
C ASP A 260 -3.91 -2.39 -3.38
N CYS A 261 -3.73 -2.42 -4.70
CA CYS A 261 -3.97 -3.60 -5.52
C CYS A 261 -3.15 -3.51 -6.81
N ASP A 262 -2.24 -4.44 -6.97
CA ASP A 262 -1.44 -4.59 -8.18
C ASP A 262 -2.27 -5.14 -9.35
N GLY A 263 -1.71 -5.06 -10.57
CA GLY A 263 -2.23 -5.65 -11.78
C GLY A 263 -3.33 -4.88 -12.48
N LYS A 264 -4.14 -5.60 -13.26
CA LYS A 264 -5.20 -5.04 -14.10
C LYS A 264 -6.45 -4.73 -13.27
N ILE A 265 -6.50 -3.52 -12.72
CA ILE A 265 -7.56 -3.05 -11.81
C ILE A 265 -8.82 -2.51 -12.51
N ASP A 266 -8.78 -2.28 -13.82
CA ASP A 266 -9.80 -1.55 -14.58
C ASP A 266 -11.22 -2.05 -14.33
N ASP A 267 -11.41 -3.37 -14.22
CA ASP A 267 -12.74 -3.97 -14.06
C ASP A 267 -13.28 -3.82 -12.63
N LEU A 268 -12.41 -3.76 -11.61
CA LEU A 268 -12.80 -3.58 -10.19
C LEU A 268 -12.79 -2.12 -9.75
N LEU A 269 -12.01 -1.27 -10.40
CA LEU A 269 -11.89 0.13 -10.01
C LEU A 269 -13.25 0.86 -9.95
N PRO A 270 -14.21 0.68 -10.91
CA PRO A 270 -15.55 1.26 -10.78
C PRO A 270 -16.27 0.82 -9.50
N VAL A 271 -16.18 -0.48 -9.16
CA VAL A 271 -16.83 -1.02 -7.96
C VAL A 271 -16.24 -0.41 -6.69
N TRP A 272 -14.92 -0.30 -6.61
CA TRP A 272 -14.25 0.34 -5.47
C TRP A 272 -14.61 1.82 -5.37
N PHE A 273 -14.55 2.54 -6.48
CA PHE A 273 -14.87 3.96 -6.54
C PHE A 273 -16.31 4.24 -6.12
N ASP A 274 -17.28 3.47 -6.62
CA ASP A 274 -18.69 3.58 -6.25
C ASP A 274 -18.93 3.26 -4.76
N ASN A 275 -18.03 2.52 -4.11
CA ASN A 275 -18.12 2.15 -2.71
C ASN A 275 -17.16 2.94 -1.78
N GLY A 276 -16.63 4.07 -2.26
CA GLY A 276 -15.95 5.05 -1.41
C GLY A 276 -14.43 4.99 -1.41
N VAL A 277 -13.81 4.06 -2.14
CA VAL A 277 -12.38 4.12 -2.45
C VAL A 277 -12.17 5.24 -3.46
N ASN A 278 -11.33 6.21 -3.16
CA ASN A 278 -11.09 7.35 -4.04
C ASN A 278 -9.62 7.60 -4.36
N CYS A 279 -8.73 6.67 -3.99
CA CYS A 279 -7.30 6.73 -4.31
C CYS A 279 -6.82 5.35 -4.75
N ALA A 280 -6.41 5.21 -6.01
CA ALA A 280 -5.79 3.99 -6.53
C ALA A 280 -4.28 3.98 -6.25
N PHE A 281 -3.77 2.83 -5.76
CA PHE A 281 -2.38 2.60 -5.39
C PHE A 281 -2.00 1.11 -5.51
N PRO A 282 -0.79 0.79 -5.96
CA PRO A 282 -0.06 1.59 -6.90
C PRO A 282 -0.77 1.52 -8.25
N VAL A 283 -0.67 2.53 -9.07
CA VAL A 283 -1.15 2.41 -10.46
C VAL A 283 -0.07 1.65 -11.23
N GLU A 284 -0.13 0.32 -11.18
CA GLU A 284 0.84 -0.53 -11.86
C GLU A 284 0.66 -0.45 -13.37
N ILE A 285 1.74 -0.09 -14.09
CA ILE A 285 1.71 0.14 -15.53
C ILE A 285 1.77 -1.17 -16.31
N GLY A 286 0.89 -1.28 -17.28
CA GLY A 286 0.83 -2.35 -18.25
C GLY A 286 0.04 -1.92 -19.47
N ASP A 287 -0.35 -2.85 -20.32
CA ASP A 287 -1.24 -2.56 -21.45
C ASP A 287 -2.67 -2.15 -20.98
N TRP A 288 -2.91 -2.18 -19.68
CA TRP A 288 -4.21 -1.99 -19.03
C TRP A 288 -4.32 -0.72 -18.18
N ALA A 289 -3.24 -0.24 -17.59
CA ALA A 289 -3.31 0.90 -16.68
C ALA A 289 -2.33 2.00 -17.12
N ASP A 290 -2.86 3.21 -17.19
CA ASP A 290 -2.07 4.43 -17.38
C ASP A 290 -2.72 5.57 -16.57
N PRO A 291 -1.98 6.30 -15.73
CA PRO A 291 -2.55 7.32 -14.86
C PRO A 291 -3.20 8.47 -15.64
N VAL A 292 -2.71 8.76 -16.86
CA VAL A 292 -3.32 9.80 -17.72
C VAL A 292 -4.67 9.33 -18.26
N ALA A 293 -4.78 8.05 -18.65
CA ALA A 293 -6.05 7.46 -19.08
C ALA A 293 -7.06 7.39 -17.94
N LEU A 294 -6.64 6.94 -16.75
CA LEU A 294 -7.48 6.90 -15.55
C LEU A 294 -8.00 8.30 -15.17
N ARG A 295 -7.13 9.33 -15.19
CA ARG A 295 -7.55 10.70 -14.96
C ARG A 295 -8.58 11.18 -15.97
N ARG A 296 -8.43 10.84 -17.24
CA ARG A 296 -9.39 11.20 -18.29
C ARG A 296 -10.75 10.53 -18.08
N GLN A 297 -10.75 9.27 -17.63
CA GLN A 297 -11.97 8.48 -17.42
C GLN A 297 -12.72 8.89 -16.15
N TYR A 298 -12.02 9.07 -15.03
CA TYR A 298 -12.63 9.29 -13.70
C TYR A 298 -12.59 10.76 -13.24
N GLY A 299 -11.91 11.63 -14.00
CA GLY A 299 -11.77 13.03 -13.62
C GLY A 299 -11.04 13.22 -12.29
N LYS A 300 -11.36 14.32 -11.63
CA LYS A 300 -10.74 14.70 -10.34
C LYS A 300 -11.26 13.94 -9.12
N GLY A 301 -12.29 13.14 -9.28
CA GLY A 301 -12.85 12.31 -8.20
C GLY A 301 -11.92 11.17 -7.80
N LEU A 302 -11.12 10.65 -8.75
CA LEU A 302 -10.13 9.61 -8.50
C LEU A 302 -8.74 10.22 -8.29
N LEU A 303 -8.19 9.99 -7.11
CA LEU A 303 -6.81 10.29 -6.76
C LEU A 303 -5.90 9.13 -7.17
N LEU A 304 -4.65 9.43 -7.51
CA LEU A 304 -3.72 8.43 -8.03
C LEU A 304 -2.38 8.51 -7.31
N ARG A 305 -1.79 7.35 -7.03
CA ARG A 305 -0.39 7.21 -6.57
C ARG A 305 0.29 6.11 -7.37
N GLY A 306 1.57 6.30 -7.73
CA GLY A 306 2.32 5.38 -8.57
C GLY A 306 2.40 5.82 -10.02
N GLY A 307 2.19 4.89 -10.94
CA GLY A 307 2.02 5.20 -12.36
C GLY A 307 3.27 5.63 -13.10
N PHE A 308 4.47 5.49 -12.53
CA PHE A 308 5.73 5.55 -13.27
C PHE A 308 6.22 4.12 -13.50
N ASP A 309 6.26 3.69 -14.75
CA ASP A 309 6.68 2.34 -15.12
C ASP A 309 8.12 2.05 -14.64
N LYS A 310 8.25 1.17 -13.63
CA LYS A 310 9.55 0.75 -13.07
C LYS A 310 10.52 0.20 -14.11
N HIS A 311 10.01 -0.39 -15.21
CA HIS A 311 10.83 -0.95 -16.28
C HIS A 311 11.49 0.12 -17.14
N ILE A 312 11.00 1.35 -17.13
CA ILE A 312 11.63 2.50 -17.79
C ILE A 312 12.99 2.81 -17.17
N LEU A 313 13.17 2.57 -15.87
CA LEU A 313 14.43 2.83 -15.18
C LEU A 313 15.60 2.02 -15.78
N ALA A 314 15.36 0.78 -16.18
CA ALA A 314 16.39 -0.06 -16.80
C ALA A 314 16.77 0.42 -18.21
N LYS A 315 15.88 1.16 -18.91
CA LYS A 315 16.10 1.65 -20.28
C LYS A 315 17.04 2.87 -20.38
N GLY A 316 17.36 3.50 -19.26
CA GLY A 316 18.34 4.58 -19.17
C GLY A 316 17.79 6.01 -19.23
N PRO A 317 18.68 7.01 -19.17
CA PRO A 317 18.33 8.41 -18.92
C PRO A 317 17.32 9.03 -19.90
N ASP A 318 17.39 8.70 -21.18
CA ASP A 318 16.50 9.30 -22.18
C ASP A 318 15.06 8.79 -22.03
N ALA A 319 14.88 7.49 -21.77
CA ALA A 319 13.58 6.91 -21.50
C ALA A 319 13.00 7.46 -20.19
N ILE A 320 13.81 7.56 -19.13
CA ILE A 320 13.42 8.16 -17.85
C ILE A 320 12.96 9.61 -18.06
N ARG A 321 13.72 10.41 -18.78
CA ARG A 321 13.36 11.80 -19.05
C ARG A 321 12.07 11.94 -19.83
N ALA A 322 11.85 11.07 -20.81
CA ALA A 322 10.62 11.06 -21.60
C ALA A 322 9.40 10.77 -20.71
N GLU A 323 9.49 9.77 -19.83
CA GLU A 323 8.40 9.38 -18.96
C GLU A 323 8.11 10.42 -17.86
N VAL A 324 9.14 10.97 -17.23
CA VAL A 324 8.99 12.07 -16.26
C VAL A 324 8.26 13.27 -16.88
N ARG A 325 8.58 13.62 -18.13
CA ARG A 325 7.92 14.70 -18.88
C ARG A 325 6.50 14.34 -19.28
N ARG A 326 6.25 13.09 -19.67
CA ARG A 326 4.91 12.61 -20.02
C ARG A 326 3.92 12.79 -18.87
N LEU A 327 4.36 12.51 -17.65
CA LEU A 327 3.54 12.61 -16.44
C LEU A 327 3.41 14.06 -15.91
N ALA A 328 4.29 14.97 -16.32
CA ALA A 328 4.34 16.32 -15.76
C ALA A 328 3.00 17.10 -15.81
N PRO A 329 2.19 17.08 -16.89
CA PRO A 329 0.91 17.76 -16.91
C PRO A 329 -0.05 17.25 -15.84
N LEU A 330 -0.09 15.93 -15.61
CA LEU A 330 -0.93 15.31 -14.57
C LEU A 330 -0.43 15.67 -13.17
N VAL A 331 0.89 15.68 -12.98
CA VAL A 331 1.52 16.14 -11.74
C VAL A 331 1.17 17.60 -11.46
N GLU A 332 1.21 18.46 -12.47
CA GLU A 332 0.89 19.88 -12.30
C GLU A 332 -0.59 20.10 -11.96
N GLU A 333 -1.49 19.37 -12.58
CA GLU A 333 -2.92 19.40 -12.26
C GLU A 333 -3.17 19.08 -10.78
N GLY A 334 -2.55 18.06 -10.21
CA GLY A 334 -2.76 17.57 -8.85
C GLY A 334 -3.61 16.30 -8.78
N GLY A 335 -3.92 15.87 -7.54
CA GLY A 335 -4.59 14.60 -7.28
C GLY A 335 -3.77 13.39 -7.72
N PHE A 336 -2.46 13.58 -7.92
CA PHE A 336 -1.53 12.56 -8.37
C PHE A 336 -0.16 12.71 -7.71
N ILE A 337 0.34 11.64 -7.14
CA ILE A 337 1.70 11.55 -6.62
C ILE A 337 2.42 10.46 -7.40
N PRO A 338 3.24 10.83 -8.41
CA PRO A 338 3.99 9.88 -9.21
C PRO A 338 5.12 9.24 -8.39
N HIS A 339 5.28 7.95 -8.56
CA HIS A 339 6.42 7.16 -8.10
C HIS A 339 6.49 5.87 -8.93
N CYS A 340 7.55 5.09 -8.77
CA CYS A 340 7.61 3.76 -9.39
C CYS A 340 6.36 2.96 -9.03
N ASP A 341 5.75 2.37 -10.03
CA ASP A 341 4.48 1.63 -9.94
C ASP A 341 4.56 0.35 -9.12
N HIS A 342 5.75 -0.03 -8.71
CA HIS A 342 6.05 -1.06 -7.72
C HIS A 342 7.50 -0.88 -7.22
N ARG A 343 7.97 -1.73 -6.32
CA ARG A 343 9.35 -1.71 -5.82
C ARG A 343 10.35 -1.76 -6.97
N VAL A 344 11.38 -0.93 -6.88
CA VAL A 344 12.46 -0.87 -7.88
C VAL A 344 13.20 -2.21 -7.94
N PRO A 345 13.25 -2.86 -9.12
CA PRO A 345 13.85 -4.19 -9.26
C PRO A 345 15.38 -4.13 -9.35
N ALA A 346 16.02 -5.29 -9.10
CA ALA A 346 17.47 -5.39 -8.99
C ALA A 346 18.24 -5.20 -10.33
N ASP A 347 17.57 -5.28 -11.47
CA ASP A 347 18.17 -5.03 -12.79
C ASP A 347 18.36 -3.53 -13.08
N VAL A 348 17.77 -2.63 -12.30
CA VAL A 348 17.94 -1.18 -12.42
C VAL A 348 19.30 -0.77 -11.87
N PRO A 349 20.21 -0.16 -12.70
CA PRO A 349 21.44 0.42 -12.20
C PRO A 349 21.17 1.59 -11.26
N MET A 350 21.92 1.71 -10.16
CA MET A 350 21.77 2.81 -9.22
C MET A 350 21.90 4.19 -9.88
N ALA A 351 22.80 4.33 -10.84
CA ALA A 351 22.98 5.57 -11.60
C ALA A 351 21.70 6.01 -12.34
N HIS A 352 20.91 5.07 -12.86
CA HIS A 352 19.64 5.37 -13.50
C HIS A 352 18.57 5.83 -12.49
N TYR A 353 18.51 5.19 -11.33
CA TYR A 353 17.62 5.62 -10.27
C TYR A 353 17.97 7.01 -9.72
N VAL A 354 19.26 7.27 -9.51
CA VAL A 354 19.77 8.62 -9.16
C VAL A 354 19.33 9.65 -10.20
N PHE A 355 19.49 9.31 -11.48
CA PHE A 355 19.06 10.19 -12.58
C PHE A 355 17.54 10.43 -12.55
N TYR A 356 16.75 9.38 -12.30
CA TYR A 356 15.29 9.49 -12.14
C TYR A 356 14.93 10.47 -11.02
N VAL A 357 15.50 10.31 -9.83
CA VAL A 357 15.24 11.18 -8.68
C VAL A 357 15.61 12.64 -9.00
N GLN A 358 16.75 12.85 -9.67
CA GLN A 358 17.19 14.20 -10.06
C GLN A 358 16.26 14.82 -11.10
N GLU A 359 15.85 14.06 -12.12
CA GLU A 359 14.96 14.56 -13.17
C GLU A 359 13.53 14.79 -12.62
N ALA A 360 13.02 13.92 -11.74
CA ALA A 360 11.78 14.12 -11.02
C ALA A 360 11.81 15.42 -10.19
N LYS A 361 12.88 15.62 -9.41
CA LYS A 361 13.10 16.87 -8.66
C LYS A 361 13.10 18.09 -9.57
N ARG A 362 13.74 17.99 -10.72
CA ARG A 362 13.86 19.11 -11.67
C ARG A 362 12.52 19.46 -12.33
N VAL A 363 11.76 18.44 -12.77
CA VAL A 363 10.53 18.64 -13.57
C VAL A 363 9.31 18.83 -12.67
N TRP A 364 9.14 17.97 -11.64
CA TRP A 364 8.00 18.00 -10.74
C TRP A 364 8.20 18.91 -9.52
N GLY A 365 9.45 19.30 -9.27
CA GLY A 365 9.84 20.11 -8.11
C GLY A 365 9.69 21.61 -8.29
N LYS A 366 9.22 22.12 -9.44
CA LYS A 366 9.06 23.57 -9.72
C LYS A 366 10.28 24.43 -9.36
N GLY A 367 11.49 23.90 -9.61
CA GLY A 367 12.73 24.49 -9.13
C GLY A 367 13.20 23.83 -7.83
N LEU A 368 14.50 23.91 -7.58
CA LEU A 368 15.18 23.15 -6.52
C LEU A 368 14.99 23.71 -5.09
N ALA A 369 14.17 24.74 -4.90
CA ALA A 369 13.88 25.27 -3.59
C ALA A 369 13.05 24.28 -2.75
N ASN A 370 13.47 24.01 -1.51
CA ASN A 370 12.81 23.12 -0.55
C ASN A 370 12.87 21.59 -0.84
N LEU A 371 13.79 21.15 -1.67
CA LEU A 371 14.08 19.73 -1.85
C LEU A 371 15.11 19.24 -0.83
N ARG A 372 14.87 18.08 -0.23
CA ARG A 372 15.89 17.42 0.59
C ARG A 372 17.05 17.00 -0.30
N PRO A 373 18.31 17.23 0.08
CA PRO A 373 19.44 16.75 -0.67
C PRO A 373 19.51 15.23 -0.63
N MET A 374 20.07 14.63 -1.67
CA MET A 374 20.48 13.22 -1.60
C MET A 374 21.73 13.09 -0.73
N GLY A 375 21.87 11.91 -0.12
CA GLY A 375 23.10 11.52 0.57
C GLY A 375 24.31 11.45 -0.38
N THR A 376 25.51 11.41 0.20
CA THR A 376 26.76 11.33 -0.55
C THR A 376 27.08 9.87 -0.87
N LEU A 377 27.34 9.57 -2.16
CA LEU A 377 27.76 8.24 -2.60
C LEU A 377 29.20 7.94 -2.12
N LYS A 378 29.51 6.65 -1.88
CA LYS A 378 30.88 6.20 -1.61
C LYS A 378 31.78 6.57 -2.79
N GLY A 379 32.95 7.12 -2.51
CA GLY A 379 33.97 7.45 -3.53
C GLY A 379 33.72 8.76 -4.29
N SER A 380 32.63 9.49 -4.05
CA SER A 380 32.50 10.85 -4.53
C SER A 380 33.29 11.80 -3.62
N SER A 381 34.55 12.07 -3.94
CA SER A 381 35.24 13.23 -3.39
C SER A 381 34.50 14.51 -3.78
N LYS A 382 34.31 15.41 -2.81
CA LYS A 382 33.77 16.76 -3.05
C LYS A 382 34.60 17.52 -4.02
#